data_bc02e21ffb55ff38b8eb1d32e59a14e3
#
_entry.id   bc02e21ffb55ff38b8eb1d32e59a14e3
#
_cell.length_a   1.000
_cell.length_b   1.000
_cell.length_c   1.000
_cell.angle_alpha   90.00
_cell.angle_beta   90.00
_cell.angle_gamma   90.00
#
_symmetry.space_group_name_H-M   'P 1'
#
loop_
_entity.id
_entity.type
_entity.pdbx_description
1 polymer ?
#
loop_
_entity_poly.entity_id
_entity_poly.type
_entity_poly.pdbx_seq_one_letter_code
_entity_poly.pdbx_strand_id
1 'polypeptide(L)'
;MKRQLGRIGGGIVQAGYLIYLVLLAGYVAYLFADIILRDLLRGESFYLVLSVIMLLVLYGLAGGIEGRARVYEMLFWFLLIPLFLMLFAAADEVCTDYWAPLGMSSLKGVSGGAYGVFLNLSFAFLLLFSGTYVKRQETLFAAGKRAVLFVGCLHAVLYLVLEGIFGVPALAGMDYPAVTLMSTVKISGGFLKRTDAFMFGVWFFTLYALLNSCVFYGSSIAEKLWKPIRKMPKGKNYMWIFYGSVAVAASVAAICFYRSRAVFDWYERFLWYVGTPFLVLAPVFAAQKKWGRRLLALAVICAVVLLVMTGCAPAELEDRDFPIEIAVRDTKNAGLAWYEAEQAGNRMVDYSHLKVLILEQEFVEDEAAVQEWLAFLKEKSGVPRNAYVVVTEDAEALLAQSETLGEAVGDYLEEQFENVSQIKKQAYPTIGSLYQEMDNRQETLFLPYVTVKDEKPAVEQYYVWKRGMPAGMVDAEAARLAFFTQNRMREYGLPLEEGMLLLSDATNEITFSEKDGVREVLVTIHCSGSVQGTGGKENKKELALLAEDYMNRMAANVQRKRQVDLTGSYRKLGGAAQGWYEEYQKRGENYEEEVAIVYQVKINWIHLS
;
A
#
# COMPACT_ATOMS: atom_id res chain seq x y z
N MET A 1 -8.21 -29.78 28.27
CA MET A 1 -7.19 -30.62 27.61
C MET A 1 -6.61 -31.72 28.48
N LYS A 2 -6.01 -31.49 29.65
CA LYS A 2 -5.49 -32.58 30.51
C LYS A 2 -6.54 -33.65 30.90
N ARG A 3 -7.83 -33.27 31.09
CA ARG A 3 -8.93 -34.20 31.35
C ARG A 3 -9.29 -35.12 30.15
N GLN A 4 -9.03 -34.65 28.92
CA GLN A 4 -9.41 -35.36 27.69
C GLN A 4 -8.24 -36.14 27.06
N LEU A 5 -7.01 -35.56 27.10
CA LEU A 5 -5.82 -36.11 26.45
C LEU A 5 -4.86 -36.83 27.44
N GLY A 6 -5.20 -36.87 28.73
CA GLY A 6 -4.33 -37.39 29.79
C GLY A 6 -3.21 -36.39 30.14
N ARG A 7 -2.36 -36.81 31.11
CA ARG A 7 -1.33 -35.91 31.67
C ARG A 7 -0.19 -35.64 30.67
N ILE A 8 0.22 -36.66 29.93
CA ILE A 8 1.31 -36.55 28.94
C ILE A 8 0.82 -35.83 27.67
N GLY A 9 -0.26 -36.29 27.05
CA GLY A 9 -0.79 -35.65 25.84
C GLY A 9 -1.23 -34.20 26.04
N GLY A 10 -1.82 -33.88 27.20
CA GLY A 10 -2.14 -32.50 27.56
C GLY A 10 -0.90 -31.62 27.80
N GLY A 11 0.22 -32.22 28.25
CA GLY A 11 1.51 -31.55 28.39
C GLY A 11 2.13 -31.21 27.04
N ILE A 12 2.13 -32.16 26.10
CA ILE A 12 2.65 -31.97 24.74
C ILE A 12 1.91 -30.84 24.01
N VAL A 13 0.57 -30.85 24.07
CA VAL A 13 -0.25 -29.80 23.43
C VAL A 13 0.00 -28.43 24.06
N GLN A 14 0.14 -28.36 25.40
CA GLN A 14 0.49 -27.09 26.07
C GLN A 14 1.88 -26.60 25.66
N ALA A 15 2.87 -27.47 25.53
CA ALA A 15 4.20 -27.09 25.03
C ALA A 15 4.13 -26.58 23.58
N GLY A 16 3.36 -27.24 22.72
CA GLY A 16 3.14 -26.76 21.35
C GLY A 16 2.49 -25.37 21.27
N TYR A 17 1.47 -25.11 22.09
CA TYR A 17 0.91 -23.76 22.19
C TYR A 17 1.89 -22.72 22.74
N LEU A 18 2.75 -23.11 23.67
CA LEU A 18 3.80 -22.21 24.16
C LEU A 18 4.76 -21.83 23.04
N ILE A 19 5.23 -22.81 22.29
CA ILE A 19 6.11 -22.58 21.13
C ILE A 19 5.41 -21.70 20.11
N TYR A 20 4.16 -22.00 19.76
CA TYR A 20 3.35 -21.18 18.84
C TYR A 20 3.27 -19.73 19.30
N LEU A 21 2.96 -19.46 20.58
CA LEU A 21 2.84 -18.11 21.12
C LEU A 21 4.19 -17.37 21.18
N VAL A 22 5.28 -18.08 21.46
CA VAL A 22 6.64 -17.50 21.47
C VAL A 22 7.04 -17.07 20.06
N LEU A 23 6.79 -17.90 19.05
CA LEU A 23 7.11 -17.61 17.67
C LEU A 23 6.25 -16.48 17.11
N LEU A 24 4.95 -16.50 17.43
CA LEU A 24 4.05 -15.41 17.08
C LEU A 24 4.49 -14.10 17.75
N ALA A 25 4.85 -14.14 19.04
CA ALA A 25 5.38 -12.97 19.75
C ALA A 25 6.67 -12.47 19.12
N GLY A 26 7.58 -13.36 18.72
CA GLY A 26 8.82 -13.01 18.02
C GLY A 26 8.56 -12.35 16.67
N TYR A 27 7.64 -12.90 15.87
CA TYR A 27 7.24 -12.31 14.59
C TYR A 27 6.61 -10.93 14.76
N VAL A 28 5.67 -10.78 15.69
CA VAL A 28 5.02 -9.48 15.97
C VAL A 28 6.04 -8.47 16.50
N ALA A 29 6.98 -8.89 17.36
CA ALA A 29 8.05 -8.01 17.84
C ALA A 29 9.01 -7.59 16.73
N TYR A 30 9.33 -8.50 15.80
CA TYR A 30 10.09 -8.18 14.59
C TYR A 30 9.35 -7.14 13.73
N LEU A 31 8.07 -7.40 13.37
CA LEU A 31 7.27 -6.47 12.57
C LEU A 31 7.18 -5.08 13.24
N PHE A 32 6.99 -5.07 14.55
CA PHE A 32 6.88 -3.84 15.31
C PHE A 32 8.19 -3.02 15.24
N ALA A 33 9.33 -3.67 15.44
CA ALA A 33 10.63 -3.02 15.35
C ALA A 33 10.97 -2.63 13.91
N ASP A 34 10.66 -3.47 12.92
CA ASP A 34 10.94 -3.21 11.50
C ASP A 34 10.16 -2.00 10.99
N ILE A 35 8.86 -1.89 11.29
CA ILE A 35 8.04 -0.73 10.92
C ILE A 35 8.58 0.55 11.58
N ILE A 36 8.96 0.50 12.87
CA ILE A 36 9.56 1.67 13.55
C ILE A 36 10.84 2.12 12.85
N LEU A 37 11.70 1.18 12.50
CA LEU A 37 12.99 1.48 11.87
C LEU A 37 12.84 2.01 10.44
N ARG A 38 11.88 1.48 9.67
CA ARG A 38 11.65 1.93 8.29
C ARG A 38 11.06 3.33 8.22
N ASP A 39 10.11 3.65 9.10
CA ASP A 39 9.24 4.81 8.90
C ASP A 39 9.44 5.93 9.93
N LEU A 40 9.96 5.63 11.13
CA LEU A 40 10.09 6.62 12.22
C LEU A 40 11.52 6.84 12.70
N LEU A 41 12.26 5.77 12.96
CA LEU A 41 13.60 5.83 13.55
C LEU A 41 14.61 5.18 12.61
N ARG A 42 14.72 5.72 11.41
CA ARG A 42 15.67 5.22 10.42
C ARG A 42 17.09 5.37 10.95
N GLY A 43 17.81 4.25 10.98
CA GLY A 43 19.20 4.14 11.42
C GLY A 43 19.43 3.83 12.85
N GLU A 44 18.40 3.75 13.67
CA GLU A 44 18.57 3.22 14.99
C GLU A 44 18.83 1.70 14.97
N SER A 45 19.47 1.22 16.02
CA SER A 45 19.73 -0.20 16.16
C SER A 45 18.45 -1.00 16.40
N PHE A 46 18.22 -2.04 15.58
CA PHE A 46 17.11 -2.99 15.77
C PHE A 46 17.06 -3.54 17.21
N TYR A 47 18.22 -3.84 17.79
CA TYR A 47 18.33 -4.38 19.14
C TYR A 47 17.88 -3.39 20.20
N LEU A 48 18.15 -2.09 20.00
CA LEU A 48 17.70 -1.03 20.90
C LEU A 48 16.19 -0.89 20.85
N VAL A 49 15.62 -0.77 19.65
CA VAL A 49 14.16 -0.65 19.46
C VAL A 49 13.43 -1.87 20.01
N LEU A 50 13.90 -3.09 19.69
CA LEU A 50 13.34 -4.33 20.23
C LEU A 50 13.39 -4.36 21.76
N SER A 51 14.51 -3.92 22.36
CA SER A 51 14.68 -3.89 23.82
C SER A 51 13.67 -2.95 24.48
N VAL A 52 13.47 -1.76 23.92
CA VAL A 52 12.46 -0.80 24.42
C VAL A 52 11.04 -1.37 24.31
N ILE A 53 10.70 -1.98 23.16
CA ILE A 53 9.41 -2.64 22.96
C ILE A 53 9.19 -3.71 24.04
N MET A 54 10.16 -4.57 24.27
CA MET A 54 10.03 -5.67 25.23
C MET A 54 9.96 -5.17 26.67
N LEU A 55 10.66 -4.09 27.02
CA LEU A 55 10.52 -3.45 28.33
C LEU A 55 9.11 -2.87 28.53
N LEU A 56 8.54 -2.22 27.52
CA LEU A 56 7.17 -1.72 27.56
C LEU A 56 6.16 -2.87 27.72
N VAL A 57 6.37 -3.99 27.01
CA VAL A 57 5.53 -5.18 27.14
C VAL A 57 5.61 -5.73 28.57
N LEU A 58 6.81 -5.89 29.13
CA LEU A 58 6.98 -6.33 30.52
C LEU A 58 6.30 -5.38 31.50
N TYR A 59 6.47 -4.08 31.33
CA TYR A 59 5.78 -3.08 32.16
C TYR A 59 4.24 -3.24 32.12
N GLY A 60 3.67 -3.42 30.93
CA GLY A 60 2.23 -3.63 30.76
C GLY A 60 1.69 -4.91 31.39
N LEU A 61 2.55 -5.91 31.64
CA LEU A 61 2.16 -7.14 32.33
C LEU A 61 2.00 -6.98 33.85
N ALA A 62 2.55 -5.89 34.43
CA ALA A 62 2.45 -5.60 35.86
C ALA A 62 0.99 -5.43 36.34
N GLY A 63 0.13 -4.87 35.49
CA GLY A 63 -1.31 -4.66 35.77
C GLY A 63 -2.18 -5.93 35.79
N GLY A 64 -1.62 -7.08 35.46
CA GLY A 64 -2.33 -8.34 35.35
C GLY A 64 -3.46 -8.30 34.31
N ILE A 65 -4.47 -9.21 34.45
CA ILE A 65 -5.55 -9.32 33.46
C ILE A 65 -6.52 -8.13 33.50
N GLU A 66 -6.79 -7.56 34.68
CA GLU A 66 -7.71 -6.44 34.83
C GLU A 66 -7.14 -5.14 34.24
N GLY A 67 -5.88 -4.83 34.56
CA GLY A 67 -5.20 -3.65 33.99
C GLY A 67 -5.14 -3.71 32.47
N ARG A 68 -4.82 -4.88 31.92
CA ARG A 68 -4.82 -5.12 30.47
C ARG A 68 -6.19 -4.94 29.84
N ALA A 69 -7.26 -5.47 30.47
CA ALA A 69 -8.61 -5.33 29.94
C ALA A 69 -9.03 -3.85 29.84
N ARG A 70 -8.74 -3.03 30.85
CA ARG A 70 -9.03 -1.59 30.84
C ARG A 70 -8.23 -0.84 29.76
N VAL A 71 -6.94 -1.18 29.59
CA VAL A 71 -6.11 -0.58 28.55
C VAL A 71 -6.67 -0.94 27.16
N TYR A 72 -7.08 -2.19 26.93
CA TYR A 72 -7.61 -2.61 25.63
C TYR A 72 -8.99 -1.99 25.32
N GLU A 73 -9.82 -1.79 26.33
CA GLU A 73 -11.10 -1.10 26.19
C GLU A 73 -10.89 0.37 25.74
N MET A 74 -9.92 1.06 26.33
CA MET A 74 -9.55 2.42 25.93
C MET A 74 -8.90 2.45 24.53
N LEU A 75 -7.98 1.53 24.26
CA LEU A 75 -7.28 1.45 22.97
C LEU A 75 -8.24 1.11 21.83
N PHE A 76 -9.31 0.38 22.06
CA PHE A 76 -10.26 -0.02 21.02
C PHE A 76 -10.83 1.20 20.27
N TRP A 77 -11.31 2.21 20.99
CA TRP A 77 -11.82 3.42 20.37
C TRP A 77 -10.72 4.28 19.74
N PHE A 78 -9.58 4.34 20.40
CA PHE A 78 -8.41 5.06 19.91
C PHE A 78 -7.87 4.49 18.60
N LEU A 79 -8.05 3.19 18.34
CA LEU A 79 -7.65 2.52 17.12
C LEU A 79 -8.71 2.65 16.00
N LEU A 80 -10.00 2.49 16.38
CA LEU A 80 -11.07 2.45 15.38
C LEU A 80 -11.34 3.81 14.75
N ILE A 81 -11.36 4.88 15.54
CA ILE A 81 -11.70 6.22 15.02
C ILE A 81 -10.70 6.66 13.93
N PRO A 82 -9.37 6.64 14.14
CA PRO A 82 -8.43 6.99 13.10
C PRO A 82 -8.48 6.06 11.88
N LEU A 83 -8.69 4.76 12.08
CA LEU A 83 -8.82 3.82 10.98
C LEU A 83 -10.02 4.15 10.08
N PHE A 84 -11.18 4.47 10.66
CA PHE A 84 -12.34 4.88 9.87
C PHE A 84 -12.12 6.23 9.18
N LEU A 85 -11.45 7.19 9.84
CA LEU A 85 -11.10 8.47 9.22
C LEU A 85 -10.17 8.27 8.02
N MET A 86 -9.19 7.38 8.14
CA MET A 86 -8.29 7.03 7.04
C MET A 86 -9.05 6.39 5.87
N LEU A 87 -9.90 5.39 6.16
CA LEU A 87 -10.69 4.73 5.11
C LEU A 87 -11.65 5.70 4.42
N PHE A 88 -12.21 6.66 5.18
CA PHE A 88 -13.06 7.70 4.61
C PHE A 88 -12.25 8.66 3.71
N ALA A 89 -11.06 9.09 4.17
CA ALA A 89 -10.19 9.95 3.38
C ALA A 89 -9.64 9.25 2.11
N ALA A 90 -9.44 7.94 2.18
CA ALA A 90 -9.00 7.13 1.05
C ALA A 90 -10.13 6.86 0.02
N ALA A 91 -11.39 7.05 0.37
CA ALA A 91 -12.53 6.70 -0.49
C ALA A 91 -12.56 7.50 -1.80
N ASP A 92 -12.09 8.74 -1.78
CA ASP A 92 -12.03 9.61 -2.97
C ASP A 92 -10.97 9.14 -4.00
N GLU A 93 -10.00 8.34 -3.56
CA GLU A 93 -8.92 7.82 -4.43
C GLU A 93 -9.24 6.42 -4.99
N VAL A 94 -10.36 5.81 -4.57
CA VAL A 94 -10.74 4.47 -5.01
C VAL A 94 -11.20 4.50 -6.47
N CYS A 95 -10.49 3.77 -7.32
CA CYS A 95 -10.88 3.51 -8.70
C CYS A 95 -11.58 2.15 -8.81
N THR A 96 -12.89 2.17 -9.08
CA THR A 96 -13.68 0.94 -9.18
C THR A 96 -13.29 0.05 -10.36
N ASP A 97 -12.60 0.62 -11.35
CA ASP A 97 -12.15 -0.11 -12.54
C ASP A 97 -11.08 -1.15 -12.19
N TYR A 98 -10.33 -0.95 -11.09
CA TYR A 98 -9.35 -1.93 -10.60
C TYR A 98 -9.98 -3.19 -10.00
N TRP A 99 -11.27 -3.17 -9.67
CA TRP A 99 -11.99 -4.37 -9.24
C TRP A 99 -12.39 -5.28 -10.41
N ALA A 100 -12.27 -4.80 -11.65
CA ALA A 100 -12.60 -5.60 -12.82
C ALA A 100 -11.36 -6.36 -13.35
N PRO A 101 -11.54 -7.58 -13.87
CA PRO A 101 -12.78 -8.34 -14.01
C PRO A 101 -13.13 -9.13 -12.74
N LEU A 102 -14.32 -8.90 -12.20
CA LEU A 102 -14.82 -9.64 -11.04
C LEU A 102 -15.19 -11.09 -11.43
N GLY A 103 -14.81 -12.03 -10.57
CA GLY A 103 -15.27 -13.42 -10.70
C GLY A 103 -14.43 -14.34 -11.58
N MET A 104 -13.28 -13.91 -12.09
CA MET A 104 -12.38 -14.77 -12.89
C MET A 104 -11.55 -15.76 -12.05
N SER A 105 -11.66 -15.71 -10.73
CA SER A 105 -10.91 -16.61 -9.85
C SER A 105 -11.47 -18.03 -9.89
N SER A 106 -10.61 -19.03 -10.02
CA SER A 106 -11.02 -20.43 -9.90
C SER A 106 -11.53 -20.74 -8.49
N LEU A 107 -12.44 -21.69 -8.36
CA LEU A 107 -12.96 -22.14 -7.04
C LEU A 107 -11.82 -22.56 -6.10
N LYS A 108 -10.74 -23.12 -6.65
CA LYS A 108 -9.51 -23.48 -5.91
C LYS A 108 -8.80 -22.23 -5.38
N GLY A 109 -8.70 -21.17 -6.19
CA GLY A 109 -8.11 -19.89 -5.78
C GLY A 109 -8.90 -19.22 -4.66
N VAL A 110 -10.23 -19.14 -4.81
CA VAL A 110 -11.13 -18.59 -3.78
C VAL A 110 -11.02 -19.37 -2.46
N SER A 111 -11.04 -20.70 -2.51
CA SER A 111 -10.94 -21.52 -1.29
C SER A 111 -9.57 -21.42 -0.63
N GLY A 112 -8.49 -21.35 -1.41
CA GLY A 112 -7.13 -21.14 -0.92
C GLY A 112 -6.95 -19.77 -0.26
N GLY A 113 -7.42 -18.70 -0.92
CA GLY A 113 -7.42 -17.35 -0.37
C GLY A 113 -8.24 -17.23 0.92
N ALA A 114 -9.45 -17.79 0.94
CA ALA A 114 -10.30 -17.81 2.15
C ALA A 114 -9.62 -18.53 3.32
N TYR A 115 -8.92 -19.63 3.05
CA TYR A 115 -8.16 -20.35 4.08
C TYR A 115 -6.94 -19.54 4.54
N GLY A 116 -6.22 -18.87 3.65
CA GLY A 116 -5.13 -17.95 3.99
C GLY A 116 -5.60 -16.81 4.91
N VAL A 117 -6.72 -16.15 4.56
CA VAL A 117 -7.33 -15.12 5.41
C VAL A 117 -7.73 -15.68 6.78
N PHE A 118 -8.33 -16.88 6.83
CA PHE A 118 -8.67 -17.55 8.10
C PHE A 118 -7.43 -17.77 8.97
N LEU A 119 -6.31 -18.22 8.40
CA LEU A 119 -5.05 -18.39 9.13
C LEU A 119 -4.47 -17.06 9.61
N ASN A 120 -4.52 -16.02 8.81
CA ASN A 120 -4.06 -14.68 9.19
C ASN A 120 -4.92 -14.05 10.29
N LEU A 121 -6.23 -14.29 10.29
CA LEU A 121 -7.13 -13.87 11.36
C LEU A 121 -7.03 -14.74 12.62
N SER A 122 -6.11 -15.68 12.66
CA SER A 122 -5.90 -16.64 13.77
C SER A 122 -5.57 -15.98 15.12
N PHE A 123 -5.23 -14.70 15.16
CA PHE A 123 -5.11 -13.92 16.40
C PHE A 123 -6.39 -13.98 17.27
N ALA A 124 -7.56 -14.14 16.67
CA ALA A 124 -8.81 -14.41 17.37
C ALA A 124 -8.74 -15.65 18.28
N PHE A 125 -7.81 -16.57 18.00
CA PHE A 125 -7.53 -17.74 18.83
C PHE A 125 -7.10 -17.39 20.27
N LEU A 126 -6.53 -16.21 20.49
CA LEU A 126 -6.19 -15.70 21.84
C LEU A 126 -7.42 -15.64 22.76
N LEU A 127 -8.63 -15.53 22.19
CA LEU A 127 -9.88 -15.58 22.95
C LEU A 127 -10.06 -16.93 23.68
N LEU A 128 -9.53 -18.04 23.17
CA LEU A 128 -9.59 -19.33 23.85
C LEU A 128 -8.82 -19.33 25.19
N PHE A 129 -7.73 -18.59 25.28
CA PHE A 129 -6.97 -18.44 26.51
C PHE A 129 -7.66 -17.50 27.49
N SER A 130 -8.36 -16.48 27.00
CA SER A 130 -9.13 -15.55 27.86
C SER A 130 -10.31 -16.22 28.55
N GLY A 131 -10.83 -17.31 27.99
CA GLY A 131 -11.96 -18.07 28.57
C GLY A 131 -11.72 -18.55 30.01
N THR A 132 -10.47 -18.71 30.44
CA THR A 132 -10.16 -19.09 31.82
C THR A 132 -10.40 -17.98 32.84
N TYR A 133 -10.52 -16.72 32.39
CA TYR A 133 -10.69 -15.53 33.21
C TYR A 133 -12.12 -14.98 33.20
N VAL A 134 -12.98 -15.48 32.29
CA VAL A 134 -14.37 -15.01 32.15
C VAL A 134 -15.31 -15.93 32.92
N LYS A 135 -16.16 -15.35 33.79
CA LYS A 135 -17.13 -16.09 34.62
C LYS A 135 -18.26 -16.74 33.81
N ARG A 136 -18.75 -16.03 32.77
CA ARG A 136 -19.85 -16.48 31.90
C ARG A 136 -19.32 -16.83 30.52
N GLN A 137 -19.20 -18.10 30.23
CA GLN A 137 -18.67 -18.61 28.96
C GLN A 137 -19.56 -18.27 27.75
N GLU A 138 -20.89 -18.20 27.95
CA GLU A 138 -21.85 -17.84 26.91
C GLU A 138 -21.64 -16.40 26.41
N THR A 139 -21.35 -15.47 27.32
CA THR A 139 -21.07 -14.07 26.94
C THR A 139 -19.76 -13.95 26.18
N LEU A 140 -18.74 -14.73 26.53
CA LEU A 140 -17.47 -14.78 25.79
C LEU A 140 -17.68 -15.29 24.38
N PHE A 141 -18.46 -16.35 24.20
CA PHE A 141 -18.73 -16.93 22.87
C PHE A 141 -19.53 -15.94 21.99
N ALA A 142 -20.55 -15.29 22.55
CA ALA A 142 -21.33 -14.29 21.84
C ALA A 142 -20.48 -13.05 21.46
N ALA A 143 -19.64 -12.58 22.38
CA ALA A 143 -18.71 -11.47 22.11
C ALA A 143 -17.68 -11.85 21.06
N GLY A 144 -17.09 -13.05 21.16
CA GLY A 144 -16.13 -13.55 20.18
C GLY A 144 -16.72 -13.66 18.77
N LYS A 145 -17.95 -14.19 18.63
CA LYS A 145 -18.66 -14.22 17.34
C LYS A 145 -18.84 -12.83 16.72
N ARG A 146 -19.28 -11.86 17.54
CA ARG A 146 -19.46 -10.47 17.07
C ARG A 146 -18.13 -9.84 16.67
N ALA A 147 -17.08 -10.06 17.47
CA ALA A 147 -15.74 -9.55 17.19
C ALA A 147 -15.18 -10.11 15.88
N VAL A 148 -15.26 -11.43 15.64
CA VAL A 148 -14.80 -12.07 14.42
C VAL A 148 -15.58 -11.56 13.19
N LEU A 149 -16.90 -11.42 13.31
CA LEU A 149 -17.72 -10.86 12.23
C LEU A 149 -17.35 -9.41 11.94
N PHE A 150 -17.21 -8.58 12.98
CA PHE A 150 -16.84 -7.18 12.82
C PHE A 150 -15.46 -7.02 12.18
N VAL A 151 -14.46 -7.74 12.67
CA VAL A 151 -13.10 -7.69 12.12
C VAL A 151 -13.07 -8.23 10.69
N GLY A 152 -13.83 -9.30 10.40
CA GLY A 152 -13.95 -9.83 9.03
C GLY A 152 -14.55 -8.81 8.05
N CYS A 153 -15.64 -8.13 8.44
CA CYS A 153 -16.22 -7.06 7.62
C CYS A 153 -15.24 -5.89 7.44
N LEU A 154 -14.55 -5.49 8.50
CA LEU A 154 -13.55 -4.41 8.43
C LEU A 154 -12.39 -4.76 7.49
N HIS A 155 -11.89 -6.00 7.54
CA HIS A 155 -10.87 -6.49 6.61
C HIS A 155 -11.37 -6.49 5.16
N ALA A 156 -12.61 -6.93 4.93
CA ALA A 156 -13.18 -6.91 3.58
C ALA A 156 -13.23 -5.49 3.01
N VAL A 157 -13.67 -4.51 3.82
CA VAL A 157 -13.67 -3.09 3.41
C VAL A 157 -12.25 -2.59 3.14
N LEU A 158 -11.30 -2.91 4.02
CA LEU A 158 -9.90 -2.52 3.84
C LEU A 158 -9.31 -3.11 2.55
N TYR A 159 -9.56 -4.39 2.25
CA TYR A 159 -9.09 -5.00 1.02
C TYR A 159 -9.72 -4.37 -0.22
N LEU A 160 -11.01 -4.07 -0.21
CA LEU A 160 -11.67 -3.38 -1.32
C LEU A 160 -11.07 -1.99 -1.57
N VAL A 161 -10.78 -1.24 -0.51
CA VAL A 161 -10.13 0.07 -0.64
C VAL A 161 -8.70 -0.09 -1.19
N LEU A 162 -7.90 -1.00 -0.65
CA LEU A 162 -6.54 -1.26 -1.11
C LEU A 162 -6.52 -1.71 -2.58
N GLU A 163 -7.41 -2.62 -2.97
CA GLU A 163 -7.53 -3.09 -4.35
C GLU A 163 -7.98 -1.98 -5.29
N GLY A 164 -8.95 -1.16 -4.87
CA GLY A 164 -9.42 -0.04 -5.66
C GLY A 164 -8.42 1.12 -5.81
N ILE A 165 -7.43 1.23 -4.93
CA ILE A 165 -6.37 2.26 -5.03
C ILE A 165 -5.15 1.73 -5.79
N PHE A 166 -4.70 0.51 -5.49
CA PHE A 166 -3.42 0.01 -6.01
C PHE A 166 -3.56 -1.00 -7.16
N GLY A 167 -4.73 -1.64 -7.31
CA GLY A 167 -4.91 -2.78 -8.19
C GLY A 167 -4.26 -4.08 -7.66
N VAL A 168 -4.75 -5.23 -8.11
CA VAL A 168 -4.32 -6.55 -7.62
C VAL A 168 -2.83 -6.84 -7.85
N PRO A 169 -2.25 -6.58 -9.06
CA PRO A 169 -0.84 -6.88 -9.29
C PRO A 169 0.11 -6.06 -8.41
N ALA A 170 -0.12 -4.74 -8.30
CA ALA A 170 0.69 -3.88 -7.44
C ALA A 170 0.55 -4.26 -5.96
N LEU A 171 -0.67 -4.59 -5.52
CA LEU A 171 -0.94 -5.00 -4.16
C LEU A 171 -0.20 -6.30 -3.78
N ALA A 172 -0.09 -7.25 -4.70
CA ALA A 172 0.63 -8.51 -4.50
C ALA A 172 2.15 -8.31 -4.29
N GLY A 173 2.72 -7.22 -4.83
CA GLY A 173 4.12 -6.88 -4.68
C GLY A 173 4.46 -6.02 -3.45
N MET A 174 3.49 -5.66 -2.60
CA MET A 174 3.72 -4.79 -1.45
C MET A 174 3.91 -5.57 -0.15
N ASP A 175 4.98 -5.29 0.59
CA ASP A 175 5.22 -5.87 1.92
C ASP A 175 4.18 -5.41 2.96
N TYR A 176 3.85 -4.12 2.96
CA TYR A 176 2.94 -3.48 3.92
C TYR A 176 1.90 -2.60 3.23
N PRO A 177 0.89 -3.18 2.53
CA PRO A 177 -0.07 -2.41 1.73
C PRO A 177 -0.82 -1.34 2.51
N ALA A 178 -1.25 -1.65 3.74
CA ALA A 178 -1.97 -0.72 4.57
C ALA A 178 -1.09 0.43 5.10
N VAL A 179 0.22 0.19 5.31
CA VAL A 179 1.19 1.25 5.62
C VAL A 179 1.38 2.15 4.41
N THR A 180 1.52 1.55 3.23
CA THR A 180 1.62 2.30 1.97
C THR A 180 0.37 3.17 1.74
N LEU A 181 -0.83 2.67 2.04
CA LEU A 181 -2.07 3.46 1.97
C LEU A 181 -2.00 4.70 2.86
N MET A 182 -1.47 4.57 4.08
CA MET A 182 -1.33 5.70 5.00
C MET A 182 -0.40 6.80 4.49
N SER A 183 0.65 6.43 3.77
CA SER A 183 1.60 7.40 3.20
C SER A 183 1.10 8.06 1.91
N THR A 184 0.13 7.46 1.21
CA THR A 184 -0.44 8.00 -0.03
C THR A 184 -1.63 8.90 0.20
N VAL A 185 -2.45 8.64 1.23
CA VAL A 185 -3.66 9.43 1.50
C VAL A 185 -3.30 10.79 2.10
N LYS A 186 -3.65 11.86 1.39
CA LYS A 186 -3.49 13.25 1.85
C LYS A 186 -4.80 13.74 2.48
N ILE A 187 -4.79 14.04 3.77
CA ILE A 187 -5.95 14.66 4.44
C ILE A 187 -5.96 16.16 4.12
N SER A 188 -6.95 16.58 3.32
CA SER A 188 -7.14 17.98 2.96
C SER A 188 -7.43 18.83 4.21
N GLY A 189 -6.66 19.89 4.44
CA GLY A 189 -6.92 20.84 5.55
C GLY A 189 -5.70 21.30 6.34
N GLY A 190 -4.49 20.87 6.01
CA GLY A 190 -3.24 21.42 6.58
C GLY A 190 -3.00 21.18 8.08
N PHE A 191 -3.96 20.57 8.81
CA PHE A 191 -3.86 20.37 10.25
C PHE A 191 -2.85 19.28 10.65
N LEU A 192 -2.62 18.30 9.77
CA LEU A 192 -1.64 17.22 9.96
C LEU A 192 -0.78 17.09 8.70
N LYS A 193 0.30 17.82 8.61
CA LYS A 193 1.30 17.66 7.53
C LYS A 193 1.94 16.26 7.51
N ARG A 194 1.89 15.53 8.62
CA ARG A 194 2.41 14.16 8.79
C ARG A 194 1.35 13.23 9.38
N THR A 195 0.31 12.98 8.58
CA THR A 195 -0.76 12.02 8.90
C THR A 195 -0.21 10.61 9.10
N ASP A 196 0.82 10.24 8.34
CA ASP A 196 1.57 9.00 8.44
C ASP A 196 2.07 8.74 9.87
N ALA A 197 2.80 9.66 10.46
CA ALA A 197 3.37 9.49 11.81
C ALA A 197 2.29 9.31 12.89
N PHE A 198 1.15 10.01 12.76
CA PHE A 198 0.02 9.83 13.67
C PHE A 198 -0.60 8.44 13.56
N MET A 199 -0.81 7.96 12.33
CA MET A 199 -1.39 6.65 12.08
C MET A 199 -0.44 5.51 12.50
N PHE A 200 0.88 5.68 12.32
CA PHE A 200 1.87 4.75 12.87
C PHE A 200 1.75 4.64 14.39
N GLY A 201 1.59 5.76 15.10
CA GLY A 201 1.37 5.76 16.53
C GLY A 201 0.16 4.91 16.96
N VAL A 202 -0.94 5.01 16.19
CA VAL A 202 -2.14 4.19 16.41
C VAL A 202 -1.85 2.69 16.23
N TRP A 203 -1.13 2.32 15.17
CA TRP A 203 -0.78 0.93 14.89
C TRP A 203 0.15 0.31 15.93
N PHE A 204 1.05 1.09 16.49
CA PHE A 204 1.92 0.63 17.58
C PHE A 204 1.13 0.07 18.76
N PHE A 205 0.04 0.72 19.12
CA PHE A 205 -0.79 0.21 20.20
C PHE A 205 -1.43 -1.14 19.86
N THR A 206 -1.76 -1.39 18.58
CA THR A 206 -2.30 -2.68 18.13
C THR A 206 -1.26 -3.79 18.25
N LEU A 207 -0.05 -3.56 17.70
CA LEU A 207 1.05 -4.51 17.77
C LEU A 207 1.49 -4.75 19.22
N TYR A 208 1.55 -3.68 20.03
CA TYR A 208 1.81 -3.77 21.46
C TYR A 208 0.78 -4.65 22.19
N ALA A 209 -0.51 -4.43 21.95
CA ALA A 209 -1.57 -5.20 22.58
C ALA A 209 -1.51 -6.68 22.22
N LEU A 210 -1.22 -7.00 20.96
CA LEU A 210 -1.05 -8.37 20.48
C LEU A 210 0.17 -9.03 21.11
N LEU A 211 1.33 -8.36 21.06
CA LEU A 211 2.59 -8.85 21.63
C LEU A 211 2.46 -9.08 23.15
N ASN A 212 1.89 -8.11 23.87
CA ASN A 212 1.61 -8.22 25.30
C ASN A 212 0.70 -9.42 25.61
N SER A 213 -0.31 -9.68 24.76
CA SER A 213 -1.20 -10.84 24.92
C SER A 213 -0.47 -12.15 24.70
N CYS A 214 0.38 -12.27 23.69
CA CYS A 214 1.17 -13.47 23.42
C CYS A 214 2.10 -13.80 24.59
N VAL A 215 2.82 -12.79 25.11
CA VAL A 215 3.73 -12.99 26.26
C VAL A 215 2.94 -13.36 27.52
N PHE A 216 1.79 -12.73 27.80
CA PHE A 216 0.97 -13.04 28.97
C PHE A 216 0.44 -14.49 28.96
N TYR A 217 -0.19 -14.91 27.85
CA TYR A 217 -0.74 -16.26 27.74
C TYR A 217 0.35 -17.31 27.63
N GLY A 218 1.44 -17.02 26.90
CA GLY A 218 2.62 -17.88 26.86
C GLY A 218 3.20 -18.14 28.23
N SER A 219 3.37 -17.09 29.03
CA SER A 219 3.86 -17.18 30.41
C SER A 219 2.92 -17.99 31.32
N SER A 220 1.63 -17.81 31.17
CA SER A 220 0.63 -18.59 31.90
C SER A 220 0.65 -20.09 31.56
N ILE A 221 0.98 -20.43 30.30
CA ILE A 221 1.17 -21.82 29.88
C ILE A 221 2.49 -22.36 30.43
N ALA A 222 3.58 -21.59 30.34
CA ALA A 222 4.89 -21.96 30.84
C ALA A 222 4.84 -22.27 32.35
N GLU A 223 4.16 -21.43 33.13
CA GLU A 223 3.90 -21.67 34.54
C GLU A 223 3.19 -23.02 34.78
N LYS A 224 2.12 -23.31 34.02
CA LYS A 224 1.35 -24.55 34.17
C LYS A 224 2.14 -25.80 33.75
N LEU A 225 3.10 -25.69 32.87
CA LEU A 225 4.02 -26.77 32.49
C LEU A 225 5.07 -27.01 33.56
N TRP A 226 5.59 -25.96 34.18
CA TRP A 226 6.71 -26.02 35.14
C TRP A 226 6.28 -26.43 36.56
N LYS A 227 5.13 -25.95 37.04
CA LYS A 227 4.59 -26.27 38.38
C LYS A 227 4.63 -27.78 38.78
N PRO A 228 4.35 -28.74 37.89
CA PRO A 228 4.43 -30.17 38.23
C PRO A 228 5.86 -30.68 38.40
N ILE A 229 6.85 -29.97 37.92
CA ILE A 229 8.26 -30.40 37.86
C ILE A 229 9.03 -29.90 39.09
N ARG A 230 8.68 -28.70 39.61
CA ARG A 230 9.41 -28.05 40.70
C ARG A 230 8.44 -27.36 41.69
N LYS A 231 8.68 -27.55 43.00
CA LYS A 231 7.95 -26.78 44.04
C LYS A 231 8.37 -25.31 43.94
N MET A 232 7.43 -24.45 43.57
CA MET A 232 7.65 -23.00 43.41
C MET A 232 7.45 -22.25 44.72
N PRO A 233 8.22 -21.18 45.00
CA PRO A 233 8.01 -20.29 46.14
C PRO A 233 6.58 -19.69 46.09
N LYS A 234 5.94 -19.61 47.23
CA LYS A 234 4.64 -18.93 47.36
C LYS A 234 4.89 -17.42 47.49
N GLY A 235 4.82 -16.68 46.38
CA GLY A 235 4.98 -15.22 46.38
C GLY A 235 4.41 -14.59 45.12
N LYS A 236 4.01 -13.31 45.16
CA LYS A 236 3.49 -12.58 43.99
C LYS A 236 4.53 -12.40 42.86
N ASN A 237 5.80 -12.49 43.18
CA ASN A 237 6.88 -12.13 42.24
C ASN A 237 7.36 -13.27 41.33
N TYR A 238 6.93 -14.51 41.55
CA TYR A 238 7.42 -15.63 40.74
C TYR A 238 6.95 -15.60 39.27
N MET A 239 5.83 -14.96 38.97
CA MET A 239 5.34 -14.79 37.60
C MET A 239 6.29 -13.97 36.70
N TRP A 240 7.06 -13.06 37.30
CA TRP A 240 8.04 -12.28 36.58
C TRP A 240 9.14 -13.13 35.92
N ILE A 241 9.48 -14.27 36.51
CA ILE A 241 10.43 -15.22 35.91
C ILE A 241 9.86 -15.77 34.59
N PHE A 242 8.57 -16.09 34.55
CA PHE A 242 7.92 -16.57 33.32
C PHE A 242 7.72 -15.44 32.30
N TYR A 243 7.33 -14.24 32.74
CA TYR A 243 7.27 -13.08 31.85
C TYR A 243 8.61 -12.80 31.20
N GLY A 244 9.68 -12.74 31.98
CA GLY A 244 11.04 -12.52 31.48
C GLY A 244 11.50 -13.65 30.55
N SER A 245 11.30 -14.92 30.92
CA SER A 245 11.74 -16.05 30.09
C SER A 245 11.01 -16.11 28.73
N VAL A 246 9.70 -15.85 28.69
CA VAL A 246 8.95 -15.82 27.43
C VAL A 246 9.31 -14.59 26.61
N ALA A 247 9.50 -13.43 27.24
CA ALA A 247 9.95 -12.21 26.56
C ALA A 247 11.33 -12.40 25.92
N VAL A 248 12.29 -12.99 26.65
CA VAL A 248 13.61 -13.30 26.10
C VAL A 248 13.52 -14.30 24.94
N ALA A 249 12.72 -15.36 25.07
CA ALA A 249 12.53 -16.33 24.00
C ALA A 249 11.89 -15.67 22.75
N ALA A 250 10.93 -14.77 22.93
CA ALA A 250 10.31 -14.00 21.85
C ALA A 250 11.33 -13.01 21.22
N SER A 251 12.19 -12.38 22.03
CA SER A 251 13.26 -11.50 21.51
C SER A 251 14.27 -12.27 20.67
N VAL A 252 14.67 -13.46 21.10
CA VAL A 252 15.56 -14.34 20.31
C VAL A 252 14.88 -14.71 19.00
N ALA A 253 13.60 -15.07 19.00
CA ALA A 253 12.86 -15.36 17.78
C ALA A 253 12.77 -14.13 16.86
N ALA A 254 12.52 -12.92 17.41
CA ALA A 254 12.51 -11.68 16.65
C ALA A 254 13.87 -11.38 15.99
N ILE A 255 14.96 -11.61 16.70
CA ILE A 255 16.34 -11.48 16.17
C ILE A 255 16.60 -12.49 15.04
N CYS A 256 16.11 -13.73 15.18
CA CYS A 256 16.22 -14.72 14.11
C CYS A 256 15.42 -14.29 12.86
N PHE A 257 14.24 -13.69 13.04
CA PHE A 257 13.44 -13.13 11.93
C PHE A 257 14.14 -11.94 11.27
N TYR A 258 14.63 -10.99 12.05
CA TYR A 258 15.37 -9.84 11.54
C TYR A 258 16.55 -10.24 10.66
N ARG A 259 17.14 -11.37 10.98
CA ARG A 259 18.27 -11.95 10.27
C ARG A 259 17.90 -12.76 9.03
N SER A 260 16.63 -13.04 8.78
CA SER A 260 16.15 -13.83 7.64
C SER A 260 15.65 -12.90 6.53
N ARG A 261 16.14 -13.07 5.28
CA ARG A 261 15.65 -12.32 4.11
C ARG A 261 14.24 -12.74 3.66
N ALA A 262 13.78 -13.93 4.08
CA ALA A 262 12.51 -14.52 3.65
C ALA A 262 11.50 -14.61 4.82
N VAL A 263 11.36 -13.55 5.60
CA VAL A 263 10.55 -13.56 6.83
C VAL A 263 9.06 -13.79 6.54
N PHE A 264 8.53 -13.15 5.49
CA PHE A 264 7.11 -13.26 5.14
C PHE A 264 6.77 -14.67 4.65
N ASP A 265 7.58 -15.23 3.76
CA ASP A 265 7.45 -16.63 3.30
C ASP A 265 7.55 -17.62 4.46
N TRP A 266 8.46 -17.35 5.39
CA TRP A 266 8.64 -18.19 6.56
C TRP A 266 7.41 -18.13 7.47
N TYR A 267 6.84 -16.92 7.68
CA TYR A 267 5.64 -16.75 8.49
C TYR A 267 4.42 -17.40 7.86
N GLU A 268 4.26 -17.30 6.55
CA GLU A 268 3.21 -17.99 5.82
C GLU A 268 3.33 -19.51 5.97
N ARG A 269 4.52 -20.07 5.75
CA ARG A 269 4.79 -21.50 5.99
C ARG A 269 4.54 -21.88 7.44
N PHE A 270 4.94 -21.05 8.39
CA PHE A 270 4.65 -21.25 9.81
C PHE A 270 3.14 -21.34 10.08
N LEU A 271 2.33 -20.43 9.52
CA LEU A 271 0.88 -20.48 9.66
C LEU A 271 0.29 -21.76 9.04
N TRP A 272 0.75 -22.17 7.87
CA TRP A 272 0.28 -23.39 7.21
C TRP A 272 0.66 -24.65 7.97
N TYR A 273 1.92 -24.82 8.34
CA TYR A 273 2.42 -26.07 8.93
C TYR A 273 2.26 -26.15 10.44
N VAL A 274 2.36 -25.07 11.15
CA VAL A 274 2.24 -25.00 12.61
C VAL A 274 0.88 -24.45 13.04
N GLY A 275 0.43 -23.37 12.41
CA GLY A 275 -0.87 -22.76 12.70
C GLY A 275 -2.01 -23.74 12.49
N THR A 276 -2.11 -24.40 11.32
CA THR A 276 -3.16 -25.36 11.01
C THR A 276 -3.32 -26.46 12.08
N PRO A 277 -2.26 -27.17 12.52
CA PRO A 277 -2.38 -28.16 13.60
C PRO A 277 -2.93 -27.59 14.91
N PHE A 278 -2.48 -26.42 15.32
CA PHE A 278 -2.86 -25.85 16.62
C PHE A 278 -4.17 -25.08 16.60
N LEU A 279 -4.48 -24.38 15.49
CA LEU A 279 -5.67 -23.53 15.38
C LEU A 279 -6.90 -24.34 14.93
N VAL A 280 -6.72 -25.35 14.11
CA VAL A 280 -7.80 -26.15 13.54
C VAL A 280 -7.86 -27.53 14.15
N LEU A 281 -6.78 -28.33 14.00
CA LEU A 281 -6.83 -29.76 14.36
C LEU A 281 -6.90 -29.96 15.87
N ALA A 282 -6.12 -29.22 16.67
CA ALA A 282 -6.11 -29.43 18.13
C ALA A 282 -7.46 -29.14 18.81
N PRO A 283 -8.22 -28.08 18.50
CA PRO A 283 -9.57 -27.89 19.02
C PRO A 283 -10.57 -28.95 18.56
N VAL A 284 -10.53 -29.33 17.27
CA VAL A 284 -11.41 -30.35 16.70
C VAL A 284 -11.16 -31.69 17.35
N PHE A 285 -9.91 -32.12 17.50
CA PHE A 285 -9.56 -33.39 18.17
C PHE A 285 -9.80 -33.34 19.68
N ALA A 286 -9.69 -32.17 20.32
CA ALA A 286 -10.07 -32.03 21.72
C ALA A 286 -11.59 -32.20 21.95
N ALA A 287 -12.42 -31.91 20.94
CA ALA A 287 -13.86 -32.13 20.97
C ALA A 287 -14.25 -33.61 20.76
N GLN A 288 -13.43 -34.38 20.05
CA GLN A 288 -13.70 -35.81 19.74
C GLN A 288 -13.02 -36.75 20.76
N LYS A 289 -13.81 -37.54 21.50
CA LYS A 289 -13.37 -38.30 22.69
C LYS A 289 -12.44 -39.51 22.46
N LYS A 290 -12.29 -40.11 21.28
CA LYS A 290 -11.62 -41.41 21.11
C LYS A 290 -10.42 -41.52 20.15
N TRP A 291 -10.31 -40.74 19.08
CA TRP A 291 -9.28 -40.94 18.03
C TRP A 291 -8.14 -39.92 18.02
N GLY A 292 -8.31 -38.80 18.67
CA GLY A 292 -7.39 -37.65 18.60
C GLY A 292 -6.02 -37.81 19.26
N ARG A 293 -5.84 -38.81 20.14
CA ARG A 293 -4.63 -38.89 20.99
C ARG A 293 -3.33 -39.19 20.24
N ARG A 294 -3.38 -40.01 19.19
CA ARG A 294 -2.19 -40.46 18.45
C ARG A 294 -1.79 -39.53 17.33
N LEU A 295 -2.75 -38.99 16.61
CA LEU A 295 -2.52 -38.03 15.49
C LEU A 295 -2.00 -36.66 15.96
N LEU A 296 -2.48 -36.19 17.11
CA LEU A 296 -2.04 -34.90 17.67
C LEU A 296 -0.56 -34.93 18.10
N ALA A 297 -0.09 -36.02 18.65
CA ALA A 297 1.32 -36.20 19.03
C ALA A 297 2.25 -36.16 17.81
N LEU A 298 1.83 -36.77 16.70
CA LEU A 298 2.61 -36.82 15.46
C LEU A 298 2.71 -35.42 14.79
N ALA A 299 1.60 -34.69 14.74
CA ALA A 299 1.56 -33.36 14.14
C ALA A 299 2.45 -32.31 14.87
N VAL A 300 2.52 -32.44 16.21
CA VAL A 300 3.38 -31.53 17.03
C VAL A 300 4.86 -31.82 16.82
N ILE A 301 5.25 -33.07 16.66
CA ILE A 301 6.66 -33.48 16.46
C ILE A 301 7.17 -32.95 15.09
N CYS A 302 6.36 -33.07 14.04
CA CYS A 302 6.74 -32.56 12.71
C CYS A 302 6.90 -31.03 12.67
N ALA A 303 6.10 -30.30 13.45
CA ALA A 303 6.15 -28.82 13.48
C ALA A 303 7.42 -28.27 14.16
N VAL A 304 7.99 -28.99 15.12
CA VAL A 304 9.16 -28.53 15.89
C VAL A 304 10.48 -28.67 15.10
N VAL A 305 10.56 -29.63 14.19
CA VAL A 305 11.80 -29.94 13.44
C VAL A 305 12.14 -28.89 12.36
N LEU A 306 11.17 -28.11 11.90
CA LEU A 306 11.31 -27.17 10.77
C LEU A 306 11.86 -25.78 11.15
N LEU A 307 12.24 -25.53 12.41
CA LEU A 307 12.27 -24.16 12.96
C LEU A 307 13.64 -23.55 13.24
N VAL A 308 14.75 -24.05 12.73
CA VAL A 308 16.09 -23.50 13.07
C VAL A 308 16.83 -23.00 11.84
N MET A 309 17.34 -21.73 11.91
CA MET A 309 18.37 -21.02 11.11
C MET A 309 17.92 -19.64 10.57
N THR A 310 18.55 -18.50 10.74
CA THR A 310 19.85 -17.86 10.71
C THR A 310 19.81 -16.34 10.63
N GLY A 311 20.90 -15.63 10.83
CA GLY A 311 20.95 -14.20 10.98
C GLY A 311 22.13 -13.31 10.57
N CYS A 312 22.08 -11.99 10.83
CA CYS A 312 23.02 -10.86 11.12
C CYS A 312 23.13 -9.72 10.09
N ALA A 313 23.42 -8.48 10.35
CA ALA A 313 23.52 -7.42 11.39
C ALA A 313 23.65 -5.99 10.78
N PRO A 314 23.51 -4.83 11.48
CA PRO A 314 23.24 -3.47 10.93
C PRO A 314 24.24 -2.34 11.26
N ALA A 315 23.99 -1.07 10.82
CA ALA A 315 24.80 0.15 10.97
C ALA A 315 24.01 1.39 11.46
N GLU A 316 24.69 2.47 11.93
CA GLU A 316 24.16 3.59 12.76
C GLU A 316 23.89 4.94 12.04
N LEU A 317 23.22 5.92 12.70
CA LEU A 317 22.48 7.09 12.17
C LEU A 317 23.29 8.34 11.82
N GLU A 318 24.40 8.61 12.50
CA GLU A 318 25.09 9.92 12.39
C GLU A 318 25.88 10.14 11.09
N ASP A 319 25.90 9.12 10.21
CA ASP A 319 26.64 9.10 8.96
C ASP A 319 25.73 8.97 7.73
N ARG A 320 24.65 9.78 7.62
CA ARG A 320 23.72 9.73 6.49
C ARG A 320 23.64 11.02 5.70
N ASP A 321 23.52 10.86 4.38
CA ASP A 321 23.17 11.89 3.44
C ASP A 321 21.70 11.73 3.03
N PHE A 322 20.95 12.85 2.94
CA PHE A 322 19.53 12.88 2.62
C PHE A 322 19.32 13.59 1.27
N PRO A 323 19.28 12.86 0.14
CA PRO A 323 19.02 13.47 -1.15
C PRO A 323 17.58 13.97 -1.24
N ILE A 324 17.42 15.20 -1.78
CA ILE A 324 16.11 15.81 -2.05
C ILE A 324 15.64 15.46 -3.45
N GLU A 325 16.58 15.40 -4.39
CA GLU A 325 16.34 14.93 -5.76
C GLU A 325 17.41 13.93 -6.19
N ILE A 326 17.02 13.06 -7.13
CA ILE A 326 17.90 12.08 -7.77
C ILE A 326 17.66 12.11 -9.27
N ALA A 327 18.75 12.18 -10.04
CA ALA A 327 18.73 12.11 -11.49
C ALA A 327 19.25 10.74 -11.97
N VAL A 328 18.54 10.14 -12.94
CA VAL A 328 18.92 8.88 -13.58
C VAL A 328 19.20 9.13 -15.06
N ARG A 329 20.42 8.83 -15.47
CA ARG A 329 20.96 9.13 -16.82
C ARG A 329 21.30 7.89 -17.63
N ASP A 330 21.80 6.85 -16.98
CA ASP A 330 22.42 5.72 -17.69
C ASP A 330 21.39 4.63 -17.99
N THR A 331 21.33 4.22 -19.27
CA THR A 331 20.51 3.10 -19.75
C THR A 331 21.12 1.75 -19.42
N LYS A 332 22.44 1.67 -19.17
CA LYS A 332 23.16 0.43 -18.91
C LYS A 332 23.55 0.32 -17.45
N ASN A 333 22.87 -0.54 -16.70
CA ASN A 333 23.13 -0.80 -15.28
C ASN A 333 22.83 0.38 -14.34
N ALA A 334 21.72 1.08 -14.52
CA ALA A 334 21.31 2.18 -13.64
C ALA A 334 21.26 1.75 -12.15
N GLY A 335 20.89 0.50 -11.87
CA GLY A 335 20.95 -0.07 -10.51
C GLY A 335 22.38 -0.22 -9.99
N LEU A 336 23.35 -0.56 -10.84
CA LEU A 336 24.77 -0.64 -10.45
C LEU A 336 25.34 0.76 -10.21
N ALA A 337 25.05 1.72 -11.09
CA ALA A 337 25.47 3.11 -10.94
C ALA A 337 24.94 3.73 -9.64
N TRP A 338 23.69 3.42 -9.29
CA TRP A 338 23.10 3.79 -8.01
C TRP A 338 23.85 3.18 -6.83
N TYR A 339 24.13 1.88 -6.90
CA TYR A 339 24.90 1.19 -5.86
C TYR A 339 26.31 1.76 -5.72
N GLU A 340 26.99 2.05 -6.83
CA GLU A 340 28.33 2.65 -6.83
C GLU A 340 28.31 4.07 -6.26
N ALA A 341 27.28 4.87 -6.57
CA ALA A 341 27.10 6.19 -5.97
C ALA A 341 26.89 6.12 -4.45
N GLU A 342 26.11 5.14 -3.96
CA GLU A 342 25.99 4.88 -2.52
C GLU A 342 27.31 4.49 -1.87
N GLN A 343 28.17 3.74 -2.57
CA GLN A 343 29.47 3.30 -2.06
C GLN A 343 30.56 4.38 -2.16
N ALA A 344 30.44 5.31 -3.09
CA ALA A 344 31.39 6.41 -3.25
C ALA A 344 31.28 7.46 -2.13
N GLY A 345 30.11 7.57 -1.51
CA GLY A 345 29.89 8.43 -0.35
C GLY A 345 30.55 7.87 0.91
N ASN A 346 30.99 8.75 1.79
CA ASN A 346 31.47 8.39 3.13
C ASN A 346 30.34 8.28 4.16
N ARG A 347 29.09 8.46 3.73
CA ARG A 347 27.89 8.39 4.53
C ARG A 347 26.85 7.47 3.90
N MET A 348 25.95 6.95 4.72
CA MET A 348 24.84 6.13 4.26
C MET A 348 23.75 7.03 3.67
N VAL A 349 23.25 6.73 2.46
CA VAL A 349 22.22 7.53 1.82
C VAL A 349 20.85 7.13 2.34
N ASP A 350 20.07 8.10 2.83
CA ASP A 350 18.70 7.93 3.29
C ASP A 350 17.73 8.69 2.38
N TYR A 351 16.97 7.95 1.59
CA TYR A 351 16.05 8.49 0.57
C TYR A 351 14.74 9.04 1.13
N SER A 352 14.55 9.07 2.44
CA SER A 352 13.29 9.50 3.07
C SER A 352 12.87 10.92 2.78
N HIS A 353 13.82 11.75 2.37
CA HIS A 353 13.59 13.14 2.02
C HIS A 353 13.52 13.37 0.51
N LEU A 354 13.55 12.30 -0.29
CA LEU A 354 13.41 12.40 -1.74
C LEU A 354 12.04 12.99 -2.10
N LYS A 355 12.04 14.08 -2.83
CA LYS A 355 10.86 14.82 -3.27
C LYS A 355 10.58 14.64 -4.75
N VAL A 356 11.64 14.61 -5.56
CA VAL A 356 11.55 14.51 -7.01
C VAL A 356 12.57 13.51 -7.55
N LEU A 357 12.09 12.62 -8.41
CA LEU A 357 12.88 11.73 -9.23
C LEU A 357 12.95 12.31 -10.64
N ILE A 358 14.15 12.59 -11.10
CA ILE A 358 14.42 13.16 -12.43
C ILE A 358 14.92 12.03 -13.33
N LEU A 359 14.24 11.80 -14.43
CA LEU A 359 14.61 10.81 -15.43
C LEU A 359 15.05 11.52 -16.71
N GLU A 360 16.20 11.17 -17.27
CA GLU A 360 16.56 11.66 -18.61
C GLU A 360 15.74 10.96 -19.69
N GLN A 361 15.42 11.71 -20.76
CA GLN A 361 14.59 11.21 -21.85
C GLN A 361 15.18 9.95 -22.48
N GLU A 362 16.48 9.92 -22.72
CA GLU A 362 17.18 8.76 -23.29
C GLU A 362 16.99 7.51 -22.43
N PHE A 363 17.01 7.66 -21.10
CA PHE A 363 16.74 6.57 -20.16
C PHE A 363 15.29 6.08 -20.25
N VAL A 364 14.31 7.01 -20.31
CA VAL A 364 12.88 6.66 -20.36
C VAL A 364 12.50 5.99 -21.69
N GLU A 365 13.24 6.22 -22.76
CA GLU A 365 13.02 5.58 -24.07
C GLU A 365 13.46 4.10 -24.11
N ASP A 366 14.32 3.67 -23.20
CA ASP A 366 14.69 2.26 -23.03
C ASP A 366 13.77 1.55 -22.04
N GLU A 367 12.71 0.91 -22.57
CA GLU A 367 11.73 0.19 -21.74
C GLU A 367 12.39 -0.85 -20.83
N ALA A 368 13.35 -1.61 -21.34
CA ALA A 368 14.00 -2.68 -20.58
C ALA A 368 14.82 -2.11 -19.43
N ALA A 369 15.56 -1.03 -19.66
CA ALA A 369 16.34 -0.34 -18.63
C ALA A 369 15.44 0.22 -17.53
N VAL A 370 14.33 0.87 -17.91
CA VAL A 370 13.38 1.42 -16.94
C VAL A 370 12.73 0.31 -16.12
N GLN A 371 12.29 -0.79 -16.73
CA GLN A 371 11.67 -1.91 -16.01
C GLN A 371 12.65 -2.56 -15.02
N GLU A 372 13.89 -2.80 -15.43
CA GLU A 372 14.93 -3.36 -14.55
C GLU A 372 15.24 -2.41 -13.39
N TRP A 373 15.39 -1.12 -13.68
CA TRP A 373 15.68 -0.12 -12.67
C TRP A 373 14.53 0.10 -11.69
N LEU A 374 13.27 0.14 -12.16
CA LEU A 374 12.10 0.24 -11.27
C LEU A 374 11.96 -1.00 -10.38
N ALA A 375 12.27 -2.21 -10.89
CA ALA A 375 12.29 -3.41 -10.08
C ALA A 375 13.37 -3.32 -8.99
N PHE A 376 14.57 -2.85 -9.33
CA PHE A 376 15.63 -2.58 -8.36
C PHE A 376 15.21 -1.52 -7.32
N LEU A 377 14.64 -0.40 -7.76
CA LEU A 377 14.19 0.68 -6.87
C LEU A 377 13.08 0.21 -5.92
N LYS A 378 12.21 -0.68 -6.37
CA LYS A 378 11.13 -1.27 -5.57
C LYS A 378 11.63 -2.12 -4.39
N GLU A 379 12.80 -2.75 -4.56
CA GLU A 379 13.47 -3.52 -3.49
C GLU A 379 14.23 -2.63 -2.50
N LYS A 380 14.53 -1.38 -2.87
CA LYS A 380 15.21 -0.42 -1.99
C LYS A 380 14.27 0.08 -0.90
N SER A 381 14.67 -0.17 0.35
CA SER A 381 13.95 0.37 1.51
C SER A 381 14.18 1.89 1.61
N GLY A 382 13.12 2.62 1.92
CA GLY A 382 13.22 4.03 2.26
C GLY A 382 13.00 5.01 1.11
N VAL A 383 12.81 4.56 -0.12
CA VAL A 383 12.41 5.44 -1.23
C VAL A 383 10.92 5.76 -1.10
N PRO A 384 10.53 7.04 -0.95
CA PRO A 384 9.14 7.41 -0.75
C PRO A 384 8.35 7.28 -2.05
N ARG A 385 7.20 6.63 -1.97
CA ARG A 385 6.32 6.43 -3.14
C ARG A 385 5.62 7.70 -3.60
N ASN A 386 5.52 8.70 -2.75
CA ASN A 386 4.90 10.00 -3.03
C ASN A 386 5.86 11.02 -3.65
N ALA A 387 7.13 10.69 -3.85
CA ALA A 387 8.06 11.55 -4.58
C ALA A 387 7.59 11.68 -6.04
N TYR A 388 7.57 12.91 -6.55
CA TYR A 388 7.15 13.21 -7.91
C TYR A 388 8.16 12.68 -8.93
N VAL A 389 7.69 12.41 -10.14
CA VAL A 389 8.54 11.95 -11.24
C VAL A 389 8.46 12.94 -12.38
N VAL A 390 9.61 13.38 -12.86
CA VAL A 390 9.74 14.27 -14.00
C VAL A 390 10.71 13.72 -15.03
N VAL A 391 10.54 14.12 -16.27
CA VAL A 391 11.45 13.79 -17.37
C VAL A 391 12.13 15.08 -17.85
N THR A 392 13.39 15.01 -18.23
CA THR A 392 14.15 16.12 -18.81
C THR A 392 15.07 15.63 -19.91
N GLU A 393 15.52 16.53 -20.78
CA GLU A 393 16.55 16.23 -21.77
C GLU A 393 17.95 16.15 -21.13
N ASP A 394 18.24 17.07 -20.22
CA ASP A 394 19.53 17.19 -19.54
C ASP A 394 19.31 17.43 -18.04
N ALA A 395 19.56 16.41 -17.25
CA ALA A 395 19.39 16.45 -15.81
C ALA A 395 20.46 17.33 -15.13
N GLU A 396 21.67 17.42 -15.69
CA GLU A 396 22.74 18.24 -15.12
C GLU A 396 22.43 19.74 -15.29
N ALA A 397 21.98 20.13 -16.48
CA ALA A 397 21.55 21.50 -16.73
C ALA A 397 20.35 21.89 -15.86
N LEU A 398 19.44 20.94 -15.59
CA LEU A 398 18.30 21.16 -14.69
C LEU A 398 18.76 21.32 -13.24
N LEU A 399 19.60 20.43 -12.73
CA LEU A 399 20.12 20.48 -11.36
C LEU A 399 20.98 21.73 -11.08
N ALA A 400 21.71 22.21 -12.09
CA ALA A 400 22.50 23.43 -12.01
C ALA A 400 21.65 24.68 -11.69
N GLN A 401 20.33 24.64 -11.94
CA GLN A 401 19.43 25.74 -11.61
C GLN A 401 19.28 25.98 -10.09
N SER A 402 19.68 25.03 -9.25
CA SER A 402 19.68 25.20 -7.79
C SER A 402 20.44 26.45 -7.33
N GLU A 403 21.54 26.81 -8.01
CA GLU A 403 22.30 28.02 -7.72
C GLU A 403 21.50 29.29 -8.00
N THR A 404 20.74 29.31 -9.11
CA THR A 404 19.92 30.48 -9.52
C THR A 404 18.66 30.60 -8.68
N LEU A 405 18.06 29.45 -8.30
CA LEU A 405 16.85 29.40 -7.49
C LEU A 405 17.14 29.72 -6.01
N GLY A 406 18.36 29.45 -5.52
CA GLY A 406 18.72 29.57 -4.11
C GLY A 406 18.16 28.44 -3.22
N GLU A 407 17.61 27.41 -3.86
CA GLU A 407 17.07 26.20 -3.23
C GLU A 407 17.27 24.99 -4.14
N ALA A 408 17.09 23.77 -3.64
CA ALA A 408 17.17 22.56 -4.44
C ALA A 408 16.05 22.54 -5.50
N VAL A 409 16.35 22.05 -6.71
CA VAL A 409 15.36 21.94 -7.80
C VAL A 409 14.19 21.06 -7.38
N GLY A 410 14.44 20.01 -6.58
CA GLY A 410 13.41 19.14 -6.04
C GLY A 410 12.44 19.86 -5.10
N ASP A 411 12.92 20.78 -4.26
CA ASP A 411 12.07 21.63 -3.41
C ASP A 411 11.18 22.55 -4.26
N TYR A 412 11.77 23.22 -5.24
CA TYR A 412 11.06 24.12 -6.15
C TYR A 412 9.96 23.41 -6.94
N LEU A 413 10.26 22.24 -7.52
CA LEU A 413 9.29 21.47 -8.30
C LEU A 413 8.18 20.87 -7.42
N GLU A 414 8.52 20.39 -6.22
CA GLU A 414 7.51 19.91 -5.26
C GLU A 414 6.52 21.02 -4.92
N GLU A 415 7.01 22.21 -4.56
CA GLU A 415 6.15 23.36 -4.23
C GLU A 415 5.28 23.78 -5.42
N GLN A 416 5.85 23.81 -6.62
CA GLN A 416 5.11 24.10 -7.85
C GLN A 416 3.97 23.09 -8.08
N PHE A 417 4.25 21.79 -7.95
CA PHE A 417 3.26 20.74 -8.18
C PHE A 417 2.19 20.72 -7.09
N GLU A 418 2.56 20.95 -5.83
CA GLU A 418 1.60 21.04 -4.73
C GLU A 418 0.66 22.25 -4.90
N ASN A 419 1.18 23.40 -5.28
CA ASN A 419 0.38 24.60 -5.51
C ASN A 419 -0.63 24.38 -6.65
N VAL A 420 -0.19 23.83 -7.79
CA VAL A 420 -1.08 23.50 -8.90
C VAL A 420 -2.10 22.44 -8.49
N SER A 421 -1.69 21.42 -7.73
CA SER A 421 -2.57 20.37 -7.22
C SER A 421 -3.66 20.92 -6.29
N GLN A 422 -3.33 21.86 -5.41
CA GLN A 422 -4.30 22.50 -4.51
C GLN A 422 -5.30 23.38 -5.26
N ILE A 423 -4.85 24.15 -6.23
CA ILE A 423 -5.69 25.13 -6.96
C ILE A 423 -6.53 24.43 -8.03
N LYS A 424 -5.93 23.52 -8.83
CA LYS A 424 -6.56 22.91 -10.00
C LYS A 424 -6.97 21.46 -9.81
N LYS A 425 -6.70 20.86 -8.64
CA LYS A 425 -6.84 19.42 -8.37
C LYS A 425 -6.15 18.53 -9.42
N GLN A 426 -5.07 19.01 -10.00
CA GLN A 426 -4.29 18.25 -10.97
C GLN A 426 -3.35 17.31 -10.23
N ALA A 427 -3.51 16.00 -10.43
CA ALA A 427 -2.60 15.00 -9.88
C ALA A 427 -1.38 14.81 -10.79
N TYR A 428 -0.19 14.97 -10.23
CA TYR A 428 1.07 14.66 -10.92
C TYR A 428 1.54 13.24 -10.59
N PRO A 429 2.15 12.53 -11.56
CA PRO A 429 2.69 11.18 -11.33
C PRO A 429 3.77 11.15 -10.27
N THR A 430 3.74 10.09 -9.47
CA THR A 430 4.72 9.82 -8.42
C THR A 430 5.44 8.49 -8.70
N ILE A 431 6.47 8.17 -7.95
CA ILE A 431 7.13 6.85 -7.99
C ILE A 431 6.11 5.74 -7.76
N GLY A 432 5.14 5.96 -6.87
CA GLY A 432 4.02 5.04 -6.65
C GLY A 432 3.18 4.81 -7.90
N SER A 433 2.92 5.85 -8.69
CA SER A 433 2.20 5.75 -9.97
C SER A 433 2.96 4.92 -11.00
N LEU A 434 4.30 5.10 -11.08
CA LEU A 434 5.14 4.28 -11.96
C LEU A 434 5.11 2.81 -11.56
N TYR A 435 5.23 2.50 -10.27
CA TYR A 435 5.14 1.12 -9.79
C TYR A 435 3.78 0.49 -10.12
N GLN A 436 2.70 1.26 -9.92
CA GLN A 436 1.35 0.83 -10.23
C GLN A 436 1.17 0.48 -11.71
N GLU A 437 1.67 1.35 -12.59
CA GLU A 437 1.58 1.16 -14.02
C GLU A 437 2.45 -0.01 -14.51
N MET A 438 3.65 -0.17 -13.95
CA MET A 438 4.51 -1.31 -14.25
C MET A 438 3.84 -2.65 -13.93
N ASP A 439 3.12 -2.72 -12.80
CA ASP A 439 2.46 -3.95 -12.35
C ASP A 439 1.11 -4.17 -13.06
N ASN A 440 0.30 -3.13 -13.23
CA ASN A 440 -1.07 -3.23 -13.75
C ASN A 440 -1.16 -3.13 -15.27
N ARG A 441 -0.29 -2.35 -15.91
CA ARG A 441 -0.26 -2.10 -17.36
C ARG A 441 -1.61 -1.67 -17.96
N GLN A 442 -2.35 -0.82 -17.24
CA GLN A 442 -3.70 -0.41 -17.62
C GLN A 442 -3.85 1.09 -17.84
N GLU A 443 -2.89 1.88 -17.37
CA GLU A 443 -2.98 3.34 -17.41
C GLU A 443 -2.03 3.96 -18.44
N THR A 444 -2.33 5.22 -18.73
CA THR A 444 -1.42 6.13 -19.43
C THR A 444 -0.98 7.19 -18.44
N LEU A 445 0.31 7.27 -18.18
CA LEU A 445 0.91 8.30 -17.35
C LEU A 445 1.43 9.45 -18.21
N PHE A 446 1.20 10.66 -17.74
CA PHE A 446 1.71 11.88 -18.35
C PHE A 446 2.76 12.47 -17.39
N LEU A 447 4.03 12.13 -17.62
CA LEU A 447 5.16 12.58 -16.81
C LEU A 447 5.51 14.02 -17.22
N PRO A 448 5.57 15.00 -16.28
CA PRO A 448 5.98 16.35 -16.59
C PRO A 448 7.35 16.36 -17.27
N TYR A 449 7.46 16.96 -18.45
CA TYR A 449 8.72 17.18 -19.12
C TYR A 449 9.23 18.58 -18.74
N VAL A 450 10.29 18.60 -17.96
CA VAL A 450 10.84 19.82 -17.38
C VAL A 450 11.99 20.34 -18.25
N THR A 451 11.86 21.58 -18.71
CA THR A 451 12.92 22.31 -19.42
C THR A 451 13.33 23.53 -18.62
N VAL A 452 14.50 24.08 -18.91
CA VAL A 452 14.93 25.33 -18.33
C VAL A 452 14.52 26.50 -19.25
N LYS A 453 13.66 27.38 -18.74
CA LYS A 453 13.18 28.55 -19.46
C LYS A 453 13.32 29.79 -18.57
N ASP A 454 13.90 30.86 -19.10
CA ASP A 454 14.17 32.07 -18.34
C ASP A 454 14.86 31.78 -17.00
N GLU A 455 15.87 30.90 -17.03
CA GLU A 455 16.64 30.44 -15.86
C GLU A 455 15.80 29.78 -14.75
N LYS A 456 14.64 29.19 -15.10
CA LYS A 456 13.76 28.48 -14.17
C LYS A 456 13.24 27.16 -14.77
N PRO A 457 13.02 26.15 -13.96
CA PRO A 457 12.33 24.93 -14.38
C PRO A 457 10.90 25.24 -14.82
N ALA A 458 10.50 24.76 -16.00
CA ALA A 458 9.17 24.95 -16.57
C ALA A 458 8.64 23.65 -17.21
N VAL A 459 7.34 23.39 -17.07
CA VAL A 459 6.64 22.25 -17.68
C VAL A 459 5.82 22.75 -18.87
N GLU A 460 6.30 22.51 -20.08
CA GLU A 460 5.61 22.89 -21.32
C GLU A 460 5.08 21.68 -22.10
N GLN A 461 5.59 20.49 -21.82
CA GLN A 461 5.23 19.23 -22.44
C GLN A 461 5.14 18.12 -21.41
N TYR A 462 4.60 16.97 -21.83
CA TYR A 462 4.54 15.78 -21.00
C TYR A 462 5.07 14.59 -21.79
N TYR A 463 5.93 13.80 -21.15
CA TYR A 463 6.35 12.51 -21.68
C TYR A 463 5.29 11.46 -21.35
N VAL A 464 4.85 10.72 -22.35
CA VAL A 464 3.78 9.73 -22.18
C VAL A 464 4.37 8.35 -21.97
N TRP A 465 3.95 7.72 -20.90
CA TRP A 465 4.24 6.35 -20.54
C TRP A 465 2.94 5.55 -20.54
N LYS A 466 2.79 4.62 -21.47
CA LYS A 466 1.54 3.91 -21.75
C LYS A 466 1.69 2.42 -21.53
N ARG A 467 0.93 1.85 -20.60
CA ARG A 467 0.91 0.40 -20.31
C ARG A 467 2.32 -0.20 -20.10
N GLY A 468 3.17 0.55 -19.41
CA GLY A 468 4.55 0.16 -19.15
C GLY A 468 5.52 0.41 -20.31
N MET A 469 5.12 1.12 -21.37
CA MET A 469 5.94 1.42 -22.54
C MET A 469 6.03 2.92 -22.84
N PRO A 470 7.18 3.40 -23.34
CA PRO A 470 7.31 4.79 -23.78
C PRO A 470 6.46 5.04 -25.02
N ALA A 471 5.75 6.18 -25.06
CA ALA A 471 4.90 6.59 -26.18
C ALA A 471 5.25 7.99 -26.74
N GLY A 472 6.34 8.59 -26.26
CA GLY A 472 6.86 9.87 -26.71
C GLY A 472 6.20 11.07 -26.01
N MET A 473 6.32 12.25 -26.59
CA MET A 473 5.87 13.51 -25.96
C MET A 473 4.55 14.01 -26.54
N VAL A 474 3.76 14.65 -25.68
CA VAL A 474 2.57 15.42 -26.03
C VAL A 474 2.67 16.83 -25.46
N ASP A 475 1.98 17.79 -26.08
CA ASP A 475 1.92 19.14 -25.56
C ASP A 475 1.10 19.24 -24.26
N ALA A 476 1.32 20.30 -23.49
CA ALA A 476 0.64 20.52 -22.22
C ALA A 476 -0.88 20.63 -22.38
N GLU A 477 -1.38 21.00 -23.54
CA GLU A 477 -2.81 21.16 -23.78
C GLU A 477 -3.49 19.80 -23.94
N ALA A 478 -2.87 18.87 -24.68
CA ALA A 478 -3.33 17.50 -24.79
C ALA A 478 -3.29 16.77 -23.43
N ALA A 479 -2.23 16.97 -22.66
CA ALA A 479 -2.13 16.41 -21.31
C ALA A 479 -3.22 16.97 -20.38
N ARG A 480 -3.50 18.27 -20.43
CA ARG A 480 -4.60 18.90 -19.66
C ARG A 480 -5.97 18.33 -20.06
N LEU A 481 -6.20 18.10 -21.36
CA LEU A 481 -7.41 17.43 -21.82
C LEU A 481 -7.52 16.03 -21.22
N ALA A 482 -6.44 15.25 -21.22
CA ALA A 482 -6.41 13.94 -20.60
C ALA A 482 -6.71 14.01 -19.08
N PHE A 483 -6.11 14.93 -18.35
CA PHE A 483 -6.40 15.11 -16.93
C PHE A 483 -7.87 15.49 -16.68
N PHE A 484 -8.44 16.34 -17.51
CA PHE A 484 -9.84 16.72 -17.40
C PHE A 484 -10.79 15.55 -17.72
N THR A 485 -10.53 14.84 -18.81
CA THR A 485 -11.35 13.69 -19.23
C THR A 485 -11.20 12.48 -18.30
N GLN A 486 -10.10 12.35 -17.57
CA GLN A 486 -9.87 11.31 -16.58
C GLN A 486 -10.27 11.73 -15.15
N ASN A 487 -10.95 12.87 -15.01
CA ASN A 487 -11.35 13.45 -13.71
C ASN A 487 -10.16 13.70 -12.75
N ARG A 488 -8.99 13.99 -13.31
CA ARG A 488 -7.75 14.34 -12.57
C ARG A 488 -7.48 15.85 -12.55
N MET A 489 -8.36 16.63 -13.12
CA MET A 489 -8.29 18.09 -13.17
C MET A 489 -9.69 18.68 -13.04
N ARG A 490 -9.87 19.68 -12.17
CA ARG A 490 -11.18 20.25 -11.88
C ARG A 490 -11.69 21.18 -12.97
N GLU A 491 -10.81 21.97 -13.56
CA GLU A 491 -11.17 23.04 -14.47
C GLU A 491 -10.37 22.94 -15.77
N TYR A 492 -11.05 23.08 -16.91
CA TYR A 492 -10.44 23.10 -18.23
C TYR A 492 -10.89 24.33 -19.00
N GLY A 493 -9.95 25.17 -19.42
CA GLY A 493 -10.21 26.39 -20.17
C GLY A 493 -10.00 26.21 -21.65
N LEU A 494 -11.02 26.46 -22.45
CA LEU A 494 -10.97 26.50 -23.91
C LEU A 494 -10.88 27.95 -24.38
N PRO A 495 -9.85 28.32 -25.16
CA PRO A 495 -9.76 29.69 -25.71
C PRO A 495 -10.88 29.92 -26.72
N LEU A 496 -11.51 31.09 -26.65
CA LEU A 496 -12.43 31.65 -27.62
C LEU A 496 -11.79 32.84 -28.33
N GLU A 497 -12.39 33.34 -29.43
CA GLU A 497 -11.89 34.53 -30.10
C GLU A 497 -11.87 35.77 -29.18
N GLU A 498 -12.90 35.90 -28.33
CA GLU A 498 -13.00 36.96 -27.31
C GLU A 498 -13.28 36.37 -25.93
N GLY A 499 -12.25 35.79 -25.27
CA GLY A 499 -12.38 35.27 -23.93
C GLY A 499 -12.05 33.78 -23.80
N MET A 500 -12.69 33.10 -22.87
CA MET A 500 -12.43 31.70 -22.56
C MET A 500 -13.71 30.99 -22.13
N LEU A 501 -13.96 29.78 -22.66
CA LEU A 501 -14.95 28.86 -22.11
C LEU A 501 -14.30 28.03 -21.00
N LEU A 502 -14.74 28.23 -19.77
CA LEU A 502 -14.29 27.46 -18.61
C LEU A 502 -15.27 26.32 -18.36
N LEU A 503 -14.77 25.09 -18.45
CA LEU A 503 -15.48 23.86 -18.11
C LEU A 503 -14.99 23.37 -16.75
N SER A 504 -15.89 22.94 -15.87
CA SER A 504 -15.55 22.51 -14.51
C SER A 504 -16.40 21.32 -14.06
N ASP A 505 -15.90 20.67 -13.00
CA ASP A 505 -16.59 19.56 -12.32
C ASP A 505 -17.05 18.45 -13.29
N ALA A 506 -16.14 17.99 -14.15
CA ALA A 506 -16.44 17.00 -15.16
C ALA A 506 -16.68 15.61 -14.53
N THR A 507 -17.68 14.92 -15.05
CA THR A 507 -17.90 13.48 -14.84
C THR A 507 -17.98 12.80 -16.20
N ASN A 508 -17.33 11.64 -16.35
CA ASN A 508 -17.20 10.96 -17.63
C ASN A 508 -17.90 9.63 -17.62
N GLU A 509 -18.73 9.44 -18.66
CA GLU A 509 -19.33 8.15 -18.99
C GLU A 509 -18.67 7.62 -20.27
N ILE A 510 -18.11 6.40 -20.21
CA ILE A 510 -17.47 5.76 -21.36
C ILE A 510 -18.31 4.56 -21.77
N THR A 511 -18.74 4.54 -23.04
CA THR A 511 -19.50 3.45 -23.62
C THR A 511 -18.75 2.85 -24.82
N PHE A 512 -18.75 1.52 -24.89
CA PHE A 512 -18.11 0.76 -25.95
C PHE A 512 -19.16 0.22 -26.92
N SER A 513 -18.98 0.43 -28.21
CA SER A 513 -19.84 -0.08 -29.23
C SER A 513 -19.07 -0.59 -30.44
N GLU A 514 -19.61 -1.61 -31.12
CA GLU A 514 -19.04 -2.12 -32.37
C GLU A 514 -20.14 -2.04 -33.44
N LYS A 515 -19.87 -1.31 -34.51
CA LYS A 515 -20.78 -1.14 -35.66
C LYS A 515 -20.01 -1.40 -36.93
N ASP A 516 -20.54 -2.28 -37.76
CA ASP A 516 -19.94 -2.63 -39.06
C ASP A 516 -18.45 -3.02 -39.00
N GLY A 517 -18.03 -3.65 -37.88
CA GLY A 517 -16.65 -4.05 -37.65
C GLY A 517 -15.73 -2.90 -37.18
N VAL A 518 -16.26 -1.72 -36.93
CA VAL A 518 -15.52 -0.58 -36.35
C VAL A 518 -15.85 -0.50 -34.85
N ARG A 519 -14.80 -0.57 -34.05
CA ARG A 519 -14.88 -0.39 -32.58
C ARG A 519 -14.87 1.10 -32.26
N GLU A 520 -15.90 1.55 -31.57
CA GLU A 520 -16.05 2.95 -31.17
C GLU A 520 -16.14 3.08 -29.65
N VAL A 521 -15.42 4.03 -29.11
CA VAL A 521 -15.49 4.45 -27.72
C VAL A 521 -16.11 5.85 -27.66
N LEU A 522 -17.31 5.92 -27.13
CA LEU A 522 -17.99 7.20 -26.89
C LEU A 522 -17.73 7.66 -25.47
N VAL A 523 -17.08 8.82 -25.34
CA VAL A 523 -16.78 9.47 -24.07
C VAL A 523 -17.75 10.64 -23.89
N THR A 524 -18.76 10.47 -23.05
CA THR A 524 -19.71 11.55 -22.72
C THR A 524 -19.21 12.30 -21.49
N ILE A 525 -18.85 13.57 -21.66
CA ILE A 525 -18.40 14.47 -20.59
C ILE A 525 -19.59 15.31 -20.11
N HIS A 526 -20.00 15.11 -18.86
CA HIS A 526 -20.96 15.97 -18.19
C HIS A 526 -20.19 16.97 -17.34
N CYS A 527 -20.30 18.26 -17.64
CA CYS A 527 -19.57 19.30 -16.92
C CYS A 527 -20.42 20.56 -16.73
N SER A 528 -19.98 21.43 -15.83
CA SER A 528 -20.48 22.80 -15.71
C SER A 528 -19.70 23.71 -16.65
N GLY A 529 -20.32 24.74 -17.23
CA GLY A 529 -19.67 25.67 -18.13
C GLY A 529 -20.00 27.11 -17.83
N SER A 530 -18.98 27.97 -17.92
CA SER A 530 -19.11 29.42 -17.83
C SER A 530 -18.22 30.11 -18.86
N VAL A 531 -18.64 31.25 -19.39
CA VAL A 531 -17.84 32.08 -20.31
C VAL A 531 -17.23 33.22 -19.54
N GLN A 532 -15.91 33.38 -19.67
CA GLN A 532 -15.15 34.48 -19.10
C GLN A 532 -14.68 35.39 -20.23
N GLY A 533 -15.00 36.70 -20.17
CA GLY A 533 -14.64 37.71 -21.16
C GLY A 533 -15.86 38.51 -21.67
N THR A 534 -15.67 39.37 -22.68
CA THR A 534 -16.69 40.34 -23.17
C THR A 534 -17.75 39.74 -24.08
N GLY A 535 -17.66 38.46 -24.46
CA GLY A 535 -18.47 37.81 -25.49
C GLY A 535 -19.81 37.18 -25.04
N GLY A 536 -20.47 37.68 -23.98
CA GLY A 536 -21.66 37.09 -23.35
C GLY A 536 -22.93 36.94 -24.21
N LYS A 537 -22.84 36.95 -25.54
CA LYS A 537 -23.97 36.68 -26.47
C LYS A 537 -23.82 35.42 -27.29
N GLU A 538 -22.81 34.59 -27.05
CA GLU A 538 -22.61 33.37 -27.79
C GLU A 538 -23.70 32.32 -27.48
N ASN A 539 -24.15 31.64 -28.54
CA ASN A 539 -25.17 30.61 -28.42
C ASN A 539 -24.60 29.40 -27.66
N LYS A 540 -25.20 29.08 -26.52
CA LYS A 540 -24.80 27.97 -25.66
C LYS A 540 -24.63 26.63 -26.40
N LYS A 541 -25.43 26.40 -27.43
CA LYS A 541 -25.34 25.21 -28.29
C LYS A 541 -24.08 25.24 -29.17
N GLU A 542 -23.75 26.40 -29.71
CA GLU A 542 -22.55 26.57 -30.55
C GLU A 542 -21.29 26.37 -29.72
N LEU A 543 -21.24 26.91 -28.49
CA LEU A 543 -20.13 26.71 -27.57
C LEU A 543 -19.94 25.23 -27.19
N ALA A 544 -21.03 24.50 -26.96
CA ALA A 544 -20.94 23.05 -26.67
C ALA A 544 -20.39 22.28 -27.87
N LEU A 545 -20.84 22.57 -29.07
CA LEU A 545 -20.34 21.98 -30.31
C LEU A 545 -18.90 22.34 -30.59
N LEU A 546 -18.49 23.58 -30.28
CA LEU A 546 -17.11 24.03 -30.42
C LEU A 546 -16.19 23.27 -29.44
N ALA A 547 -16.62 23.09 -28.20
CA ALA A 547 -15.87 22.30 -27.21
C ALA A 547 -15.73 20.84 -27.67
N GLU A 548 -16.81 20.23 -28.16
CA GLU A 548 -16.83 18.87 -28.66
C GLU A 548 -15.91 18.69 -29.88
N ASP A 549 -16.00 19.57 -30.86
CA ASP A 549 -15.15 19.55 -32.07
C ASP A 549 -13.66 19.76 -31.71
N TYR A 550 -13.37 20.67 -30.79
CA TYR A 550 -12.01 20.91 -30.31
C TYR A 550 -11.41 19.65 -29.66
N MET A 551 -12.14 19.03 -28.73
CA MET A 551 -11.71 17.83 -28.03
C MET A 551 -11.51 16.66 -28.99
N ASN A 552 -12.44 16.46 -29.93
CA ASN A 552 -12.35 15.40 -30.94
C ASN A 552 -11.12 15.59 -31.86
N ARG A 553 -10.88 16.82 -32.33
CA ARG A 553 -9.70 17.11 -33.17
C ARG A 553 -8.39 16.88 -32.43
N MET A 554 -8.30 17.29 -31.17
CA MET A 554 -7.10 17.09 -30.35
C MET A 554 -6.87 15.60 -30.09
N ALA A 555 -7.89 14.87 -29.65
CA ALA A 555 -7.78 13.45 -29.39
C ALA A 555 -7.38 12.66 -30.65
N ALA A 556 -8.02 12.92 -31.78
CA ALA A 556 -7.69 12.28 -33.05
C ALA A 556 -6.26 12.60 -33.52
N ASN A 557 -5.76 13.82 -33.28
CA ASN A 557 -4.39 14.20 -33.61
C ASN A 557 -3.36 13.43 -32.74
N VAL A 558 -3.59 13.37 -31.43
CA VAL A 558 -2.70 12.66 -30.49
C VAL A 558 -2.75 11.14 -30.74
N GLN A 559 -3.96 10.58 -30.91
CA GLN A 559 -4.14 9.16 -31.21
C GLN A 559 -3.43 8.76 -32.49
N ARG A 560 -3.56 9.53 -33.57
CA ARG A 560 -2.92 9.24 -34.87
C ARG A 560 -1.39 9.37 -34.78
N LYS A 561 -0.87 10.39 -34.09
CA LYS A 561 0.58 10.66 -34.08
C LYS A 561 1.34 9.87 -33.05
N ARG A 562 0.70 9.54 -31.91
CA ARG A 562 1.35 8.99 -30.73
C ARG A 562 0.73 7.68 -30.25
N GLN A 563 -0.38 7.25 -30.86
CA GLN A 563 -1.12 6.05 -30.43
C GLN A 563 -1.46 6.09 -28.92
N VAL A 564 -1.90 7.25 -28.45
CA VAL A 564 -2.21 7.51 -27.04
C VAL A 564 -3.68 7.81 -26.89
N ASP A 565 -4.34 7.12 -25.96
CA ASP A 565 -5.69 7.38 -25.50
C ASP A 565 -5.67 8.44 -24.38
N LEU A 566 -6.24 9.61 -24.65
CA LEU A 566 -6.36 10.68 -23.67
C LEU A 566 -7.48 10.41 -22.63
N THR A 567 -8.37 9.46 -22.91
CA THR A 567 -9.58 9.24 -22.09
C THR A 567 -9.36 8.27 -20.93
N GLY A 568 -8.33 7.43 -21.00
CA GLY A 568 -8.12 6.31 -20.10
C GLY A 568 -9.17 5.21 -20.27
N SER A 569 -9.77 5.09 -21.47
CA SER A 569 -10.82 4.11 -21.75
C SER A 569 -10.34 2.66 -21.67
N TYR A 570 -9.06 2.41 -21.97
CA TYR A 570 -8.48 1.06 -21.87
C TYR A 570 -8.68 0.44 -20.47
N ARG A 571 -8.49 1.22 -19.41
CA ARG A 571 -8.70 0.76 -18.03
C ARG A 571 -10.13 0.27 -17.79
N LYS A 572 -11.12 0.88 -18.46
CA LYS A 572 -12.54 0.53 -18.30
C LYS A 572 -12.96 -0.70 -19.11
N LEU A 573 -12.12 -1.19 -20.03
CA LEU A 573 -12.43 -2.38 -20.84
C LEU A 573 -12.76 -3.61 -19.99
N GLY A 574 -11.98 -3.86 -18.94
CA GLY A 574 -12.16 -5.02 -18.08
C GLY A 574 -13.53 -5.12 -17.42
N GLY A 575 -14.16 -3.95 -17.13
CA GLY A 575 -15.50 -3.89 -16.54
C GLY A 575 -16.63 -3.74 -17.56
N ALA A 576 -16.39 -2.98 -18.64
CA ALA A 576 -17.46 -2.58 -19.56
C ALA A 576 -17.48 -3.35 -20.88
N ALA A 577 -16.32 -3.88 -21.32
CA ALA A 577 -16.18 -4.62 -22.59
C ALA A 577 -15.19 -5.77 -22.45
N GLN A 578 -15.45 -6.71 -21.54
CA GLN A 578 -14.57 -7.82 -21.18
C GLN A 578 -14.06 -8.62 -22.40
N GLY A 579 -14.90 -8.85 -23.40
CA GLY A 579 -14.48 -9.56 -24.62
C GLY A 579 -13.34 -8.86 -25.37
N TRP A 580 -13.39 -7.52 -25.47
CA TRP A 580 -12.31 -6.74 -26.07
C TRP A 580 -11.05 -6.77 -25.20
N TYR A 581 -11.21 -6.65 -23.87
CA TYR A 581 -10.09 -6.72 -22.93
C TYR A 581 -9.31 -8.03 -23.07
N GLU A 582 -10.00 -9.17 -23.08
CA GLU A 582 -9.38 -10.48 -23.28
C GLU A 582 -8.69 -10.63 -24.64
N GLU A 583 -9.27 -10.03 -25.69
CA GLU A 583 -8.71 -10.06 -27.02
C GLU A 583 -7.41 -9.26 -27.09
N TYR A 584 -7.41 -8.00 -26.60
CA TYR A 584 -6.20 -7.16 -26.59
C TYR A 584 -5.09 -7.71 -25.69
N GLN A 585 -5.46 -8.33 -24.56
CA GLN A 585 -4.50 -9.00 -23.69
C GLN A 585 -3.82 -10.21 -24.36
N LYS A 586 -4.55 -10.96 -25.17
CA LYS A 586 -4.02 -12.16 -25.86
C LYS A 586 -3.21 -11.82 -27.10
N ARG A 587 -3.61 -10.79 -27.85
CA ARG A 587 -2.98 -10.45 -29.13
C ARG A 587 -1.76 -9.53 -28.97
N GLY A 588 -1.68 -8.77 -27.86
CA GLY A 588 -0.65 -7.74 -27.70
C GLY A 588 -0.79 -6.56 -28.67
N GLU A 589 -1.97 -6.40 -29.29
CA GLU A 589 -2.23 -5.38 -30.32
C GLU A 589 -2.47 -4.00 -29.69
N ASN A 590 -2.22 -2.96 -30.50
CA ASN A 590 -2.41 -1.57 -30.10
C ASN A 590 -3.90 -1.22 -30.12
N TYR A 591 -4.54 -1.18 -28.96
CA TYR A 591 -5.91 -0.76 -28.77
C TYR A 591 -6.22 0.59 -29.46
N GLU A 592 -5.32 1.54 -29.36
CA GLU A 592 -5.48 2.89 -29.88
C GLU A 592 -5.45 2.98 -31.42
N GLU A 593 -4.96 1.96 -32.11
CA GLU A 593 -4.98 1.90 -33.58
C GLU A 593 -6.33 1.40 -34.11
N GLU A 594 -6.98 0.52 -33.36
CA GLU A 594 -8.18 -0.18 -33.81
C GLU A 594 -9.48 0.52 -33.38
N VAL A 595 -9.41 1.39 -32.36
CA VAL A 595 -10.59 1.99 -31.75
C VAL A 595 -10.76 3.44 -32.14
N ALA A 596 -11.95 3.84 -32.59
CA ALA A 596 -12.31 5.24 -32.80
C ALA A 596 -12.83 5.86 -31.50
N ILE A 597 -12.16 6.90 -30.99
CA ILE A 597 -12.56 7.61 -29.77
C ILE A 597 -13.33 8.88 -30.17
N VAL A 598 -14.56 9.00 -29.67
CA VAL A 598 -15.45 10.13 -29.95
C VAL A 598 -15.90 10.79 -28.65
N TYR A 599 -15.74 12.08 -28.56
CA TYR A 599 -16.22 12.90 -27.44
C TYR A 599 -17.60 13.47 -27.71
N GLN A 600 -18.43 13.44 -26.67
CA GLN A 600 -19.69 14.17 -26.59
C GLN A 600 -19.68 15.02 -25.33
N VAL A 601 -19.97 16.33 -25.44
CA VAL A 601 -19.91 17.24 -24.30
C VAL A 601 -21.30 17.74 -23.94
N LYS A 602 -21.70 17.50 -22.69
CA LYS A 602 -22.98 17.95 -22.12
C LYS A 602 -22.72 18.99 -21.05
N ILE A 603 -22.94 20.25 -21.37
CA ILE A 603 -22.63 21.38 -20.50
C ILE A 603 -23.86 21.84 -19.72
N ASN A 604 -23.74 21.86 -18.39
CA ASN A 604 -24.68 22.52 -17.50
C ASN A 604 -24.19 23.97 -17.29
N TRP A 605 -24.93 24.94 -17.83
CA TRP A 605 -24.50 26.32 -17.88
C TRP A 605 -24.72 27.02 -16.53
N ILE A 606 -23.65 27.49 -15.93
CA ILE A 606 -23.68 28.34 -14.74
C ILE A 606 -23.84 29.78 -15.20
N HIS A 607 -24.94 30.43 -14.79
CA HIS A 607 -25.09 31.87 -14.96
C HIS A 607 -24.27 32.58 -13.89
N LEU A 608 -23.14 33.14 -14.26
CA LEU A 608 -22.53 34.23 -13.49
C LEU A 608 -23.41 35.46 -13.73
N SER A 609 -24.13 35.87 -12.69
CA SER A 609 -24.91 37.11 -12.66
C SER A 609 -24.02 38.33 -12.59
#